data_d23dc2d708dd8425b73585c68435c3f7
#
_entry.id   d23dc2d708dd8425b73585c68435c3f7
#
_cell.length_a   1.000
_cell.length_b   1.000
_cell.length_c   1.000
_cell.angle_alpha   90.00
_cell.angle_beta   90.00
_cell.angle_gamma   90.00
#
_symmetry.space_group_name_H-M   'P 1'
#
loop_
_entity.id
_entity.type
_entity.pdbx_description
1 polymer ?
#
loop_
_entity_poly.entity_id
_entity_poly.type
_entity_poly.pdbx_seq_one_letter_code
_entity_poly.pdbx_strand_id
1 'polypeptide(L)'
;MKIEDALTKLGCSLPDLIGQTPLVRLEQIVRGLAGVTLLGKAEWANPGGSVKDRAALAMVRDAIARKLLVPGKTLLDSSSGNNGIALAMLGAALGFPVHLAVPANLSPERKRVLAALGATVDWTDSRQGSDGAILRARELAGNDPERFCYVDQYSNDANWLAHYHTTGPEIWEQTGGKITHFVAGLGSSGTFMGTTRWLKGQKSTLQSVSLLPSSPAHGIKGLRHMGSSIVPAIYNPHLADRTLEVESEAACAMAKRLAREECLLVGLSAAAAVASSLEIAREEAEAGRTAVIVAVLPDAADKDLSERLWEVA
;
A
#
# COMPACT_ATOMS: atom_id res chain seq x y z
N MET A 1 27.33 33.43 2.89
CA MET A 1 26.42 32.32 3.23
C MET A 1 26.26 32.34 4.74
N LYS A 2 25.11 32.73 5.26
CA LYS A 2 24.87 32.84 6.70
C LYS A 2 24.83 31.43 7.31
N ILE A 3 25.29 31.26 8.54
CA ILE A 3 25.28 29.97 9.27
C ILE A 3 23.87 29.37 9.30
N GLU A 4 22.83 30.20 9.35
CA GLU A 4 21.42 29.79 9.27
C GLU A 4 21.07 29.09 7.95
N ASP A 5 21.60 29.52 6.78
CA ASP A 5 21.39 28.87 5.48
C ASP A 5 22.12 27.50 5.36
N ALA A 6 23.18 27.30 6.15
CA ALA A 6 23.91 26.05 6.19
C ALA A 6 23.23 25.02 7.11
N LEU A 7 22.62 25.47 8.22
CA LEU A 7 21.90 24.61 9.16
C LEU A 7 20.57 24.11 8.59
N THR A 8 19.88 24.89 7.75
CA THR A 8 18.64 24.46 7.08
C THR A 8 18.85 23.37 6.01
N LYS A 9 20.11 23.10 5.62
CA LYS A 9 20.49 22.04 4.67
C LYS A 9 21.02 20.78 5.36
N LEU A 10 21.09 20.76 6.68
CA LEU A 10 21.49 19.58 7.44
C LEU A 10 20.29 18.66 7.67
N GLY A 11 20.41 17.41 7.21
CA GLY A 11 19.34 16.43 7.28
C GLY A 11 18.33 16.53 6.13
N CYS A 12 17.30 15.71 6.19
CA CYS A 12 16.15 15.70 5.25
C CYS A 12 14.85 15.84 6.02
N SER A 13 13.81 16.35 5.37
CA SER A 13 12.46 16.39 5.96
C SER A 13 11.83 15.00 5.93
N LEU A 14 10.86 14.74 6.82
CA LEU A 14 10.15 13.45 6.84
C LEU A 14 9.56 13.06 5.48
N PRO A 15 8.90 13.95 4.71
CA PRO A 15 8.42 13.65 3.37
C PRO A 15 9.50 13.17 2.38
N ASP A 16 10.77 13.60 2.58
CA ASP A 16 11.87 13.24 1.68
C ASP A 16 12.39 11.81 1.92
N LEU A 17 12.01 11.20 3.03
CA LEU A 17 12.31 9.79 3.36
C LEU A 17 11.35 8.81 2.69
N ILE A 18 10.26 9.29 2.08
CA ILE A 18 9.25 8.43 1.46
C ILE A 18 9.72 7.97 0.08
N GLY A 19 9.69 6.67 -0.13
CA GLY A 19 10.18 6.03 -1.35
C GLY A 19 11.57 5.42 -1.18
N GLN A 20 12.20 5.09 -2.30
CA GLN A 20 13.52 4.43 -2.38
C GLN A 20 13.63 3.18 -1.48
N THR A 21 12.52 2.45 -1.34
CA THR A 21 12.45 1.25 -0.53
C THR A 21 13.26 0.11 -1.18
N PRO A 22 13.87 -0.79 -0.38
CA PRO A 22 14.69 -1.85 -0.94
C PRO A 22 13.87 -2.96 -1.60
N LEU A 23 14.52 -3.74 -2.49
CA LEU A 23 14.10 -5.07 -2.88
C LEU A 23 14.77 -6.10 -1.97
N VAL A 24 13.97 -6.97 -1.37
CA VAL A 24 14.45 -8.10 -0.54
C VAL A 24 14.32 -9.38 -1.34
N ARG A 25 15.38 -10.19 -1.39
CA ARG A 25 15.34 -11.50 -2.03
C ARG A 25 14.71 -12.53 -1.10
N LEU A 26 13.74 -13.30 -1.61
CA LEU A 26 13.04 -14.37 -0.89
C LEU A 26 13.61 -15.72 -1.36
N GLU A 27 14.72 -16.14 -0.76
CA GLU A 27 15.49 -17.30 -1.24
C GLU A 27 14.94 -18.64 -0.73
N GLN A 28 14.45 -18.65 0.51
CA GLN A 28 13.98 -19.89 1.11
C GLN A 28 12.61 -20.30 0.55
N ILE A 29 11.76 -19.33 0.28
CA ILE A 29 10.42 -19.55 -0.28
C ILE A 29 10.48 -20.22 -1.65
N VAL A 30 11.47 -19.87 -2.48
CA VAL A 30 11.63 -20.41 -3.84
C VAL A 30 12.74 -21.46 -3.94
N ARG A 31 13.22 -21.98 -2.79
CA ARG A 31 14.29 -22.99 -2.78
C ARG A 31 13.91 -24.19 -3.63
N GLY A 32 14.79 -24.56 -4.58
CA GLY A 32 14.59 -25.67 -5.51
C GLY A 32 13.88 -25.33 -6.80
N LEU A 33 13.40 -24.09 -6.98
CA LEU A 33 12.82 -23.60 -8.23
C LEU A 33 13.91 -23.04 -9.15
N ALA A 34 14.37 -23.84 -10.09
CA ALA A 34 15.45 -23.47 -11.00
C ALA A 34 15.04 -22.29 -11.92
N GLY A 35 15.97 -21.36 -12.13
CA GLY A 35 15.74 -20.21 -13.04
C GLY A 35 14.86 -19.10 -12.48
N VAL A 36 14.33 -19.21 -11.27
CA VAL A 36 13.42 -18.24 -10.67
C VAL A 36 14.13 -17.39 -9.61
N THR A 37 13.89 -16.08 -9.68
CA THR A 37 14.24 -15.11 -8.63
C THR A 37 12.96 -14.43 -8.15
N LEU A 38 12.66 -14.53 -6.85
CA LEU A 38 11.54 -13.84 -6.23
C LEU A 38 12.05 -12.72 -5.33
N LEU A 39 11.53 -11.52 -5.57
CA LEU A 39 11.90 -10.29 -4.87
C LEU A 39 10.67 -9.66 -4.23
N GLY A 40 10.82 -9.16 -3.00
CA GLY A 40 9.80 -8.38 -2.30
C GLY A 40 10.15 -6.91 -2.27
N LYS A 41 9.28 -6.02 -2.77
CA LYS A 41 9.43 -4.57 -2.63
C LYS A 41 9.00 -4.18 -1.22
N ALA A 42 9.96 -3.87 -0.35
CA ALA A 42 9.79 -3.74 1.09
C ALA A 42 9.22 -2.37 1.49
N GLU A 43 7.93 -2.18 1.27
CA GLU A 43 7.27 -0.88 1.47
C GLU A 43 7.07 -0.49 2.96
N TRP A 44 7.33 -1.39 3.90
CA TRP A 44 7.42 -1.05 5.33
C TRP A 44 8.62 -0.13 5.65
N ALA A 45 9.59 -0.02 4.76
CA ALA A 45 10.74 0.87 4.92
C ALA A 45 10.38 2.36 4.79
N ASN A 46 9.20 2.71 4.32
CA ASN A 46 8.70 4.08 4.39
C ASN A 46 8.51 4.53 5.85
N PRO A 47 8.63 5.84 6.16
CA PRO A 47 8.58 6.35 7.55
C PRO A 47 7.27 6.07 8.29
N GLY A 48 6.11 6.04 7.61
CA GLY A 48 4.82 5.63 8.17
C GLY A 48 4.63 4.10 8.17
N GLY A 49 5.63 3.35 7.66
CA GLY A 49 5.69 1.91 7.66
C GLY A 49 4.79 1.24 6.63
N SER A 50 4.48 1.89 5.52
CA SER A 50 3.71 1.25 4.46
C SER A 50 3.82 1.91 3.07
N VAL A 51 3.35 1.18 2.07
CA VAL A 51 3.19 1.64 0.68
C VAL A 51 2.30 2.89 0.55
N LYS A 52 1.42 3.14 1.52
CA LYS A 52 0.47 4.25 1.49
C LYS A 52 1.13 5.62 1.70
N ASP A 53 2.31 5.66 2.27
CA ASP A 53 3.07 6.91 2.44
C ASP A 53 3.29 7.61 1.11
N ARG A 54 3.56 6.84 0.04
CA ARG A 54 3.76 7.38 -1.31
C ARG A 54 2.51 8.05 -1.86
N ALA A 55 1.38 7.34 -1.81
CA ALA A 55 0.10 7.86 -2.29
C ALA A 55 -0.36 9.07 -1.45
N ALA A 56 -0.27 8.98 -0.12
CA ALA A 56 -0.63 10.06 0.78
C ALA A 56 0.20 11.33 0.50
N LEU A 57 1.53 11.19 0.35
CA LEU A 57 2.40 12.33 0.02
C LEU A 57 2.02 12.99 -1.31
N ALA A 58 1.78 12.18 -2.35
CA ALA A 58 1.39 12.71 -3.65
C ALA A 58 0.04 13.43 -3.62
N MET A 59 -0.96 12.85 -2.97
CA MET A 59 -2.28 13.46 -2.82
C MET A 59 -2.23 14.77 -2.01
N VAL A 60 -1.46 14.80 -0.91
CA VAL A 60 -1.27 16.02 -0.11
C VAL A 60 -0.54 17.10 -0.92
N ARG A 61 0.53 16.75 -1.63
CA ARG A 61 1.26 17.69 -2.51
C ARG A 61 0.37 18.25 -3.63
N ASP A 62 -0.44 17.40 -4.26
CA ASP A 62 -1.41 17.84 -5.28
C ASP A 62 -2.45 18.80 -4.68
N ALA A 63 -3.01 18.47 -3.53
CA ALA A 63 -3.98 19.32 -2.85
C ALA A 63 -3.40 20.69 -2.46
N ILE A 64 -2.14 20.76 -2.02
CA ILE A 64 -1.45 22.03 -1.72
C ILE A 64 -1.19 22.80 -3.02
N ALA A 65 -0.65 22.15 -4.06
CA ALA A 65 -0.34 22.79 -5.34
C ALA A 65 -1.60 23.38 -6.01
N ARG A 66 -2.71 22.68 -5.89
CA ARG A 66 -4.03 23.13 -6.39
C ARG A 66 -4.76 24.11 -5.46
N LYS A 67 -4.16 24.48 -4.34
CA LYS A 67 -4.73 25.35 -3.30
C LYS A 67 -6.06 24.83 -2.72
N LEU A 68 -6.24 23.51 -2.69
CA LEU A 68 -7.37 22.85 -2.05
C LEU A 68 -7.11 22.64 -0.55
N LEU A 69 -5.86 22.35 -0.17
CA LEU A 69 -5.39 22.29 1.20
C LEU A 69 -4.59 23.56 1.49
N VAL A 70 -5.19 24.47 2.24
CA VAL A 70 -4.60 25.74 2.66
C VAL A 70 -4.60 25.84 4.19
N PRO A 71 -3.81 26.76 4.81
CA PRO A 71 -3.85 26.98 6.24
C PRO A 71 -5.27 27.18 6.75
N GLY A 72 -5.63 26.50 7.84
CA GLY A 72 -6.98 26.50 8.42
C GLY A 72 -7.88 25.36 7.95
N LYS A 73 -7.60 24.71 6.82
CA LYS A 73 -8.33 23.51 6.41
C LYS A 73 -7.83 22.26 7.09
N THR A 74 -8.74 21.31 7.26
CA THR A 74 -8.48 19.96 7.81
C THR A 74 -8.39 18.96 6.66
N LEU A 75 -7.30 18.21 6.60
CA LEU A 75 -7.13 17.11 5.67
C LEU A 75 -8.10 15.98 6.03
N LEU A 76 -8.92 15.54 5.10
CA LEU A 76 -9.94 14.50 5.31
C LEU A 76 -9.71 13.32 4.35
N ASP A 77 -9.82 12.10 4.86
CA ASP A 77 -9.98 10.89 4.04
C ASP A 77 -10.67 9.77 4.82
N SER A 78 -11.05 8.72 4.09
CA SER A 78 -11.47 7.45 4.64
C SER A 78 -10.30 6.47 4.65
N SER A 79 -10.17 5.67 5.71
CA SER A 79 -9.08 4.70 5.78
C SER A 79 -9.45 3.48 6.62
N SER A 80 -9.03 2.31 6.15
CA SER A 80 -9.05 1.06 6.93
C SER A 80 -7.70 0.75 7.59
N GLY A 81 -6.77 1.73 7.64
CA GLY A 81 -5.47 1.53 8.30
C GLY A 81 -4.33 2.40 7.77
N ASN A 82 -3.50 1.84 6.90
CA ASN A 82 -2.22 2.45 6.52
C ASN A 82 -2.32 3.85 5.89
N ASN A 83 -3.34 4.12 5.07
CA ASN A 83 -3.50 5.45 4.49
C ASN A 83 -3.80 6.50 5.56
N GLY A 84 -4.61 6.14 6.56
CA GLY A 84 -4.87 7.04 7.69
C GLY A 84 -3.61 7.37 8.49
N ILE A 85 -2.76 6.37 8.74
CA ILE A 85 -1.47 6.57 9.42
C ILE A 85 -0.57 7.50 8.59
N ALA A 86 -0.46 7.26 7.27
CA ALA A 86 0.34 8.08 6.37
C ALA A 86 -0.14 9.55 6.33
N LEU A 87 -1.47 9.77 6.25
CA LEU A 87 -2.03 11.12 6.26
C LEU A 87 -1.84 11.79 7.63
N ALA A 88 -2.05 11.07 8.74
CA ALA A 88 -1.82 11.62 10.09
C ALA A 88 -0.36 12.03 10.30
N MET A 89 0.59 11.19 9.85
CA MET A 89 2.02 11.48 9.89
C MET A 89 2.37 12.74 9.06
N LEU A 90 1.85 12.82 7.84
CA LEU A 90 2.09 13.99 6.98
C LEU A 90 1.42 15.25 7.52
N GLY A 91 0.21 15.14 8.08
CA GLY A 91 -0.47 16.25 8.74
C GLY A 91 0.36 16.81 9.90
N ALA A 92 0.89 15.94 10.76
CA ALA A 92 1.77 16.34 11.84
C ALA A 92 3.07 16.99 11.33
N ALA A 93 3.69 16.42 10.28
CA ALA A 93 4.93 16.94 9.71
C ALA A 93 4.76 18.28 8.98
N LEU A 94 3.61 18.52 8.36
CA LEU A 94 3.33 19.70 7.52
C LEU A 94 2.44 20.75 8.23
N GLY A 95 1.98 20.47 9.46
CA GLY A 95 1.18 21.39 10.26
C GLY A 95 -0.30 21.47 9.86
N PHE A 96 -0.88 20.44 9.25
CA PHE A 96 -2.32 20.37 8.93
C PHE A 96 -3.04 19.44 9.89
N PRO A 97 -4.21 19.87 10.45
CA PRO A 97 -5.10 18.96 11.17
C PRO A 97 -5.58 17.82 10.24
N VAL A 98 -5.72 16.62 10.79
CA VAL A 98 -6.20 15.45 10.04
C VAL A 98 -7.45 14.88 10.69
N HIS A 99 -8.46 14.62 9.87
CA HIS A 99 -9.70 13.96 10.25
C HIS A 99 -9.92 12.74 9.38
N LEU A 100 -10.20 11.60 9.99
CA LEU A 100 -10.32 10.33 9.30
C LEU A 100 -11.66 9.66 9.62
N ALA A 101 -12.35 9.15 8.61
CA ALA A 101 -13.43 8.19 8.78
C ALA A 101 -12.85 6.76 8.76
N VAL A 102 -13.06 5.97 9.81
CA VAL A 102 -12.35 4.69 10.02
C VAL A 102 -13.32 3.63 10.57
N PRO A 103 -13.34 2.39 10.04
CA PRO A 103 -14.12 1.30 10.63
C PRO A 103 -13.69 0.99 12.07
N ALA A 104 -14.66 0.79 12.97
CA ALA A 104 -14.42 0.65 14.40
C ALA A 104 -13.62 -0.61 14.80
N ASN A 105 -13.53 -1.62 13.91
CA ASN A 105 -12.76 -2.86 14.11
C ASN A 105 -11.26 -2.76 13.78
N LEU A 106 -10.72 -1.54 13.69
CA LEU A 106 -9.29 -1.33 13.53
C LEU A 106 -8.50 -1.92 14.72
N SER A 107 -7.31 -2.48 14.47
CA SER A 107 -6.46 -3.05 15.54
C SER A 107 -6.12 -2.03 16.63
N PRO A 108 -5.92 -2.48 17.87
CA PRO A 108 -5.54 -1.58 18.97
C PRO A 108 -4.25 -0.80 18.69
N GLU A 109 -3.28 -1.42 18.01
CA GLU A 109 -2.02 -0.80 17.63
C GLU A 109 -2.25 0.37 16.69
N ARG A 110 -3.04 0.19 15.63
CA ARG A 110 -3.37 1.25 14.67
C ARG A 110 -4.14 2.40 15.31
N LYS A 111 -5.07 2.11 16.23
CA LYS A 111 -5.79 3.13 17.02
C LYS A 111 -4.83 4.00 17.82
N ARG A 112 -3.86 3.37 18.49
CA ARG A 112 -2.83 4.07 19.28
C ARG A 112 -1.94 4.94 18.40
N VAL A 113 -1.53 4.45 17.24
CA VAL A 113 -0.71 5.22 16.29
C VAL A 113 -1.46 6.46 15.80
N LEU A 114 -2.73 6.33 15.39
CA LEU A 114 -3.54 7.48 14.96
C LEU A 114 -3.70 8.52 16.07
N ALA A 115 -3.97 8.08 17.30
CA ALA A 115 -4.08 8.96 18.46
C ALA A 115 -2.75 9.67 18.78
N ALA A 116 -1.63 8.94 18.73
CA ALA A 116 -0.29 9.51 18.96
C ALA A 116 0.10 10.56 17.92
N LEU A 117 -0.35 10.41 16.68
CA LEU A 117 -0.15 11.36 15.59
C LEU A 117 -1.15 12.53 15.59
N GLY A 118 -2.08 12.56 16.56
CA GLY A 118 -3.03 13.66 16.74
C GLY A 118 -4.19 13.70 15.74
N ALA A 119 -4.48 12.58 15.05
CA ALA A 119 -5.60 12.52 14.13
C ALA A 119 -6.95 12.49 14.87
N THR A 120 -7.91 13.28 14.40
CA THR A 120 -9.32 13.13 14.78
C THR A 120 -9.93 11.98 14.00
N VAL A 121 -10.73 11.13 14.64
CA VAL A 121 -11.29 9.93 14.00
C VAL A 121 -12.78 9.82 14.23
N ASP A 122 -13.55 9.73 13.14
CA ASP A 122 -14.94 9.29 13.12
C ASP A 122 -14.98 7.77 12.94
N TRP A 123 -15.41 7.06 14.00
CA TRP A 123 -15.55 5.61 13.96
C TRP A 123 -16.84 5.21 13.25
N THR A 124 -16.72 4.47 12.15
CA THR A 124 -17.88 3.97 11.38
C THR A 124 -18.22 2.52 11.75
N ASP A 125 -19.44 2.06 11.41
CA ASP A 125 -19.88 0.70 11.68
C ASP A 125 -18.92 -0.32 10.99
N SER A 126 -18.34 -1.20 11.80
CA SER A 126 -17.41 -2.22 11.33
C SER A 126 -18.01 -3.20 10.30
N ARG A 127 -19.33 -3.39 10.31
CA ARG A 127 -20.05 -4.26 9.36
C ARG A 127 -20.05 -3.66 7.94
N GLN A 128 -19.97 -2.35 7.83
CA GLN A 128 -19.89 -1.64 6.54
C GLN A 128 -18.45 -1.56 6.01
N GLY A 129 -17.46 -1.93 6.81
CA GLY A 129 -16.06 -1.94 6.43
C GLY A 129 -15.56 -0.62 5.85
N SER A 130 -14.70 -0.71 4.83
CA SER A 130 -14.15 0.48 4.16
C SER A 130 -15.21 1.32 3.45
N ASP A 131 -16.30 0.71 2.98
CA ASP A 131 -17.33 1.42 2.21
C ASP A 131 -18.13 2.36 3.11
N GLY A 132 -18.44 1.96 4.35
CA GLY A 132 -19.04 2.85 5.34
C GLY A 132 -18.14 4.05 5.66
N ALA A 133 -16.83 3.84 5.75
CA ALA A 133 -15.87 4.92 5.95
C ALA A 133 -15.81 5.88 4.76
N ILE A 134 -15.85 5.37 3.51
CA ILE A 134 -15.90 6.20 2.29
C ILE A 134 -17.15 7.08 2.29
N LEU A 135 -18.32 6.49 2.56
CA LEU A 135 -19.59 7.23 2.59
C LEU A 135 -19.55 8.32 3.68
N ARG A 136 -19.00 8.01 4.86
CA ARG A 136 -18.87 9.00 5.94
C ARG A 136 -17.91 10.14 5.59
N ALA A 137 -16.78 9.87 4.98
CA ALA A 137 -15.86 10.91 4.54
C ALA A 137 -16.49 11.84 3.48
N ARG A 138 -17.24 11.27 2.53
CA ARG A 138 -17.99 12.03 1.53
C ARG A 138 -19.08 12.92 2.15
N GLU A 139 -19.79 12.40 3.14
CA GLU A 139 -20.79 13.16 3.90
C GLU A 139 -20.14 14.36 4.63
N LEU A 140 -19.03 14.13 5.35
CA LEU A 140 -18.31 15.20 6.05
C LEU A 140 -17.82 16.29 5.07
N ALA A 141 -17.23 15.89 3.96
CA ALA A 141 -16.75 16.81 2.93
C ALA A 141 -17.88 17.62 2.29
N GLY A 142 -19.04 16.98 2.04
CA GLY A 142 -20.22 17.66 1.47
C GLY A 142 -20.88 18.63 2.43
N ASN A 143 -20.91 18.31 3.73
CA ASN A 143 -21.54 19.13 4.75
C ASN A 143 -20.72 20.38 5.13
N ASP A 144 -19.38 20.31 5.04
CA ASP A 144 -18.50 21.43 5.41
C ASP A 144 -17.28 21.52 4.48
N PRO A 145 -17.49 21.91 3.20
CA PRO A 145 -16.42 21.98 2.20
C PRO A 145 -15.38 23.07 2.49
N GLU A 146 -15.75 24.09 3.27
CA GLU A 146 -14.82 25.13 3.68
C GLU A 146 -13.81 24.63 4.71
N ARG A 147 -14.22 23.75 5.58
CA ARG A 147 -13.38 23.14 6.61
C ARG A 147 -12.51 22.02 6.08
N PHE A 148 -13.05 21.17 5.22
CA PHE A 148 -12.39 19.95 4.83
C PHE A 148 -11.74 20.02 3.45
N CYS A 149 -10.54 19.45 3.34
CA CYS A 149 -9.92 19.07 2.08
C CYS A 149 -9.95 17.53 2.00
N TYR A 150 -10.94 17.00 1.27
CA TYR A 150 -11.10 15.56 1.06
C TYR A 150 -10.20 15.10 -0.09
N VAL A 151 -9.19 14.28 0.20
CA VAL A 151 -8.20 13.85 -0.81
C VAL A 151 -8.62 12.61 -1.58
N ASP A 152 -9.60 11.85 -1.10
CA ASP A 152 -10.24 10.69 -1.75
C ASP A 152 -9.26 9.74 -2.45
N GLN A 153 -8.57 8.91 -1.68
CA GLN A 153 -7.60 7.95 -2.21
C GLN A 153 -8.16 7.00 -3.29
N TYR A 154 -9.48 6.87 -3.40
CA TYR A 154 -10.13 5.95 -4.33
C TYR A 154 -10.44 6.57 -5.69
N SER A 155 -10.44 7.92 -5.78
CA SER A 155 -10.78 8.66 -7.00
C SER A 155 -9.67 9.61 -7.45
N ASN A 156 -8.65 9.84 -6.63
CA ASN A 156 -7.59 10.80 -6.87
C ASN A 156 -6.46 10.19 -7.71
N ASP A 157 -6.24 10.74 -8.89
CA ASP A 157 -5.17 10.29 -9.78
C ASP A 157 -3.76 10.42 -9.18
N ALA A 158 -3.55 11.37 -8.26
CA ALA A 158 -2.27 11.51 -7.57
C ALA A 158 -1.86 10.23 -6.82
N ASN A 159 -2.82 9.38 -6.42
CA ASN A 159 -2.55 8.09 -5.81
C ASN A 159 -1.79 7.15 -6.78
N TRP A 160 -2.29 6.91 -7.99
CA TRP A 160 -1.58 6.03 -8.92
C TRP A 160 -0.36 6.71 -9.55
N LEU A 161 -0.40 8.03 -9.74
CA LEU A 161 0.75 8.81 -10.23
C LEU A 161 1.94 8.74 -9.28
N ALA A 162 1.73 8.67 -7.96
CA ALA A 162 2.80 8.43 -6.99
C ALA A 162 3.62 7.20 -7.36
N HIS A 163 2.95 6.09 -7.67
CA HIS A 163 3.59 4.82 -8.00
C HIS A 163 4.18 4.80 -9.42
N TYR A 164 3.54 5.52 -10.34
CA TYR A 164 4.06 5.71 -11.68
C TYR A 164 5.42 6.43 -11.66
N HIS A 165 5.55 7.48 -10.84
CA HIS A 165 6.76 8.30 -10.77
C HIS A 165 7.83 7.79 -9.79
N THR A 166 7.50 6.85 -8.91
CA THR A 166 8.44 6.36 -7.89
C THR A 166 8.60 4.84 -7.89
N THR A 167 7.57 4.08 -7.53
CA THR A 167 7.65 2.62 -7.35
C THR A 167 8.05 1.89 -8.64
N GLY A 168 7.48 2.27 -9.78
CA GLY A 168 7.81 1.70 -11.09
C GLY A 168 9.28 1.91 -11.47
N PRO A 169 9.78 3.16 -11.51
CA PRO A 169 11.19 3.47 -11.75
C PRO A 169 12.14 2.73 -10.80
N GLU A 170 11.86 2.75 -9.49
CA GLU A 170 12.69 2.08 -8.49
C GLU A 170 12.81 0.57 -8.75
N ILE A 171 11.70 -0.11 -9.00
CA ILE A 171 11.71 -1.55 -9.29
C ILE A 171 12.51 -1.85 -10.56
N TRP A 172 12.34 -1.04 -11.59
CA TRP A 172 13.08 -1.20 -12.85
C TRP A 172 14.58 -1.06 -12.65
N GLU A 173 15.01 0.00 -11.98
CA GLU A 173 16.41 0.25 -11.67
C GLU A 173 17.02 -0.87 -10.81
N GLN A 174 16.34 -1.23 -9.72
CA GLN A 174 16.79 -2.25 -8.77
C GLN A 174 16.87 -3.66 -9.38
N THR A 175 16.07 -3.95 -10.42
CA THR A 175 16.14 -5.21 -11.16
C THR A 175 17.06 -5.14 -12.40
N GLY A 176 17.63 -3.97 -12.70
CA GLY A 176 18.39 -3.73 -13.94
C GLY A 176 17.55 -4.02 -15.18
N GLY A 177 16.23 -3.75 -15.15
CA GLY A 177 15.28 -4.04 -16.21
C GLY A 177 14.99 -5.52 -16.46
N LYS A 178 15.48 -6.43 -15.62
CA LYS A 178 15.32 -7.89 -15.78
C LYS A 178 13.97 -8.41 -15.30
N ILE A 179 13.15 -7.57 -14.65
CA ILE A 179 11.83 -7.97 -14.17
C ILE A 179 10.99 -8.60 -15.30
N THR A 180 10.33 -9.72 -15.00
CA THR A 180 9.42 -10.44 -15.91
C THR A 180 7.98 -10.40 -15.41
N HIS A 181 7.78 -10.43 -14.08
CA HIS A 181 6.45 -10.43 -13.46
C HIS A 181 6.39 -9.38 -12.36
N PHE A 182 5.35 -8.56 -12.38
CA PHE A 182 5.00 -7.63 -11.31
C PHE A 182 3.71 -8.09 -10.63
N VAL A 183 3.75 -8.24 -9.30
CA VAL A 183 2.63 -8.78 -8.51
C VAL A 183 2.25 -7.80 -7.42
N ALA A 184 0.99 -7.36 -7.41
CA ALA A 184 0.49 -6.48 -6.34
C ALA A 184 -1.00 -6.66 -6.06
N GLY A 185 -1.37 -6.55 -4.79
CA GLY A 185 -2.74 -6.61 -4.33
C GLY A 185 -3.54 -5.33 -4.60
N LEU A 186 -4.84 -5.48 -4.80
CA LEU A 186 -5.76 -4.39 -5.07
C LEU A 186 -6.50 -3.95 -3.79
N GLY A 187 -6.19 -2.74 -3.30
CA GLY A 187 -6.95 -2.02 -2.28
C GLY A 187 -7.61 -0.79 -2.93
N SER A 188 -6.99 0.39 -2.82
CA SER A 188 -7.36 1.56 -3.65
C SER A 188 -6.92 1.41 -5.11
N SER A 189 -6.20 0.36 -5.44
CA SER A 189 -5.59 0.00 -6.73
C SER A 189 -4.39 0.85 -7.18
N GLY A 190 -4.13 2.01 -6.60
CA GLY A 190 -3.10 2.95 -7.06
C GLY A 190 -1.72 2.34 -7.24
N THR A 191 -1.27 1.50 -6.30
CA THR A 191 0.04 0.81 -6.37
C THR A 191 0.15 -0.04 -7.64
N PHE A 192 -0.85 -0.88 -7.89
CA PHE A 192 -0.88 -1.72 -9.10
C PHE A 192 -0.99 -0.87 -10.36
N MET A 193 -1.94 0.08 -10.39
CA MET A 193 -2.22 0.90 -11.57
C MET A 193 -1.01 1.73 -12.01
N GLY A 194 -0.37 2.42 -11.07
CA GLY A 194 0.77 3.29 -11.39
C GLY A 194 2.02 2.52 -11.78
N THR A 195 2.39 1.52 -10.96
CA THR A 195 3.58 0.72 -11.20
C THR A 195 3.49 -0.07 -12.52
N THR A 196 2.35 -0.70 -12.80
CA THR A 196 2.13 -1.46 -14.04
C THR A 196 2.20 -0.58 -15.27
N ARG A 197 1.54 0.59 -15.26
CA ARG A 197 1.58 1.54 -16.38
C ARG A 197 3.02 1.93 -16.71
N TRP A 198 3.83 2.22 -15.71
CA TRP A 198 5.21 2.62 -15.92
C TRP A 198 6.06 1.44 -16.42
N LEU A 199 6.00 0.28 -15.75
CA LEU A 199 6.80 -0.90 -16.11
C LEU A 199 6.45 -1.42 -17.52
N LYS A 200 5.18 -1.47 -17.92
CA LYS A 200 4.76 -1.85 -19.27
C LYS A 200 5.20 -0.84 -20.33
N GLY A 201 5.34 0.41 -19.97
CA GLY A 201 5.96 1.43 -20.84
C GLY A 201 7.44 1.15 -21.11
N GLN A 202 8.17 0.53 -20.17
CA GLN A 202 9.57 0.11 -20.37
C GLN A 202 9.68 -1.26 -21.07
N LYS A 203 8.79 -2.19 -20.74
CA LYS A 203 8.81 -3.57 -21.23
C LYS A 203 7.39 -4.08 -21.43
N SER A 204 6.89 -4.01 -22.65
CA SER A 204 5.50 -4.39 -23.02
C SER A 204 5.20 -5.88 -22.75
N THR A 205 6.22 -6.75 -22.76
CA THR A 205 6.11 -8.19 -22.48
C THR A 205 6.07 -8.54 -21.00
N LEU A 206 6.22 -7.55 -20.09
CA LEU A 206 6.12 -7.76 -18.66
C LEU A 206 4.72 -8.28 -18.31
N GLN A 207 4.67 -9.33 -17.49
CA GLN A 207 3.42 -9.88 -16.98
C GLN A 207 3.02 -9.13 -15.71
N SER A 208 1.89 -8.46 -15.73
CA SER A 208 1.32 -7.76 -14.58
C SER A 208 0.20 -8.62 -13.98
N VAL A 209 0.38 -8.96 -12.70
CA VAL A 209 -0.55 -9.83 -11.97
C VAL A 209 -1.16 -9.09 -10.81
N SER A 210 -2.47 -8.89 -10.85
CA SER A 210 -3.22 -8.31 -9.74
C SER A 210 -3.77 -9.39 -8.81
N LEU A 211 -3.97 -9.03 -7.53
CA LEU A 211 -4.50 -9.93 -6.52
C LEU A 211 -5.79 -9.39 -5.93
N LEU A 212 -6.77 -10.26 -5.79
CA LEU A 212 -8.02 -10.03 -5.09
C LEU A 212 -8.19 -11.10 -4.00
N PRO A 213 -8.90 -10.80 -2.90
CA PRO A 213 -9.38 -11.84 -2.02
C PRO A 213 -10.45 -12.67 -2.73
N SER A 214 -10.48 -13.99 -2.50
CA SER A 214 -11.44 -14.93 -3.10
C SER A 214 -12.88 -14.75 -2.61
N SER A 215 -13.08 -14.04 -1.51
CA SER A 215 -14.38 -13.89 -0.85
C SER A 215 -14.58 -12.46 -0.34
N PRO A 216 -15.83 -11.94 -0.33
CA PRO A 216 -16.17 -10.70 0.33
C PRO A 216 -15.85 -10.68 1.84
N ALA A 217 -15.98 -11.83 2.50
CA ALA A 217 -15.74 -12.01 3.94
C ALA A 217 -14.28 -12.44 4.22
N HIS A 218 -13.31 -11.74 3.63
CA HIS A 218 -11.90 -12.03 3.81
C HIS A 218 -11.29 -11.31 5.00
N GLY A 219 -10.22 -11.91 5.58
CA GLY A 219 -9.43 -11.31 6.66
C GLY A 219 -8.18 -10.55 6.18
N ILE A 220 -7.93 -10.43 4.87
CA ILE A 220 -6.71 -9.83 4.32
C ILE A 220 -6.85 -8.31 4.32
N LYS A 221 -6.41 -7.66 5.41
CA LYS A 221 -6.45 -6.20 5.53
C LYS A 221 -5.63 -5.53 4.41
N GLY A 222 -6.17 -4.44 3.87
CA GLY A 222 -5.54 -3.69 2.78
C GLY A 222 -5.93 -4.15 1.38
N LEU A 223 -6.48 -5.34 1.21
CA LEU A 223 -7.12 -5.79 -0.03
C LEU A 223 -8.61 -5.48 -0.05
N ARG A 224 -9.19 -5.44 -1.25
CA ARG A 224 -10.59 -5.16 -1.51
C ARG A 224 -11.18 -6.20 -2.45
N HIS A 225 -12.30 -6.79 -2.08
CA HIS A 225 -13.07 -7.64 -2.98
C HIS A 225 -13.87 -6.76 -3.94
N MET A 226 -13.37 -6.58 -5.16
CA MET A 226 -13.91 -5.61 -6.14
C MET A 226 -15.35 -5.89 -6.54
N GLY A 227 -15.79 -7.15 -6.50
CA GLY A 227 -17.15 -7.54 -6.89
C GLY A 227 -18.24 -7.15 -5.89
N SER A 228 -17.89 -6.83 -4.62
CA SER A 228 -18.86 -6.53 -3.55
C SER A 228 -18.61 -5.20 -2.83
N SER A 229 -17.63 -4.44 -3.26
CA SER A 229 -17.25 -3.16 -2.64
C SER A 229 -17.39 -2.00 -3.62
N ILE A 230 -17.39 -0.76 -3.11
CA ILE A 230 -17.29 0.44 -3.96
C ILE A 230 -15.99 0.35 -4.76
N VAL A 231 -16.09 0.22 -6.07
CA VAL A 231 -14.92 0.12 -6.97
C VAL A 231 -14.21 1.48 -7.04
N PRO A 232 -12.88 1.52 -6.82
CA PRO A 232 -12.13 2.76 -6.97
C PRO A 232 -12.22 3.32 -8.39
N ALA A 233 -12.44 4.63 -8.55
CA ALA A 233 -12.54 5.27 -9.87
C ALA A 233 -11.22 5.19 -10.66
N ILE A 234 -10.09 5.10 -9.97
CA ILE A 234 -8.76 4.95 -10.60
C ILE A 234 -8.46 3.52 -11.05
N TYR A 235 -9.32 2.55 -10.76
CA TYR A 235 -9.13 1.14 -11.14
C TYR A 235 -9.46 0.89 -12.60
N ASN A 236 -8.58 0.19 -13.30
CA ASN A 236 -8.79 -0.32 -14.65
C ASN A 236 -8.52 -1.83 -14.68
N PRO A 237 -9.55 -2.68 -14.80
CA PRO A 237 -9.40 -4.13 -14.79
C PRO A 237 -8.60 -4.67 -15.99
N HIS A 238 -8.55 -3.94 -17.11
CA HIS A 238 -7.86 -4.36 -18.33
C HIS A 238 -6.33 -4.14 -18.28
N LEU A 239 -5.82 -3.56 -17.22
CA LEU A 239 -4.38 -3.32 -17.11
C LEU A 239 -3.61 -4.57 -16.64
N ALA A 240 -4.25 -5.45 -15.90
CA ALA A 240 -3.67 -6.73 -15.49
C ALA A 240 -3.71 -7.75 -16.64
N ASP A 241 -2.59 -8.47 -16.84
CA ASP A 241 -2.54 -9.62 -17.76
C ASP A 241 -3.19 -10.86 -17.12
N ARG A 242 -3.09 -10.95 -15.79
CA ARG A 242 -3.70 -12.01 -14.97
C ARG A 242 -4.20 -11.41 -13.65
N THR A 243 -5.35 -11.91 -13.18
CA THR A 243 -5.86 -11.63 -11.83
C THR A 243 -5.94 -12.94 -11.08
N LEU A 244 -5.34 -13.01 -9.89
CA LEU A 244 -5.37 -14.16 -9.00
C LEU A 244 -6.26 -13.86 -7.80
N GLU A 245 -7.00 -14.87 -7.38
CA GLU A 245 -7.77 -14.84 -6.14
C GLU A 245 -6.99 -15.56 -5.03
N VAL A 246 -6.99 -14.97 -3.83
CA VAL A 246 -6.22 -15.48 -2.69
C VAL A 246 -7.13 -15.73 -1.50
N GLU A 247 -7.08 -16.94 -1.00
CA GLU A 247 -7.76 -17.35 0.24
C GLU A 247 -7.04 -16.75 1.46
N SER A 248 -7.83 -16.37 2.48
CA SER A 248 -7.26 -15.83 3.73
C SER A 248 -6.34 -16.84 4.42
N GLU A 249 -6.67 -18.11 4.40
CA GLU A 249 -5.90 -19.21 4.96
C GLU A 249 -4.54 -19.36 4.27
N ALA A 250 -4.49 -19.23 2.95
CA ALA A 250 -3.25 -19.27 2.18
C ALA A 250 -2.34 -18.09 2.53
N ALA A 251 -2.92 -16.90 2.68
CA ALA A 251 -2.17 -15.72 3.14
C ALA A 251 -1.64 -15.90 4.57
N CYS A 252 -2.46 -16.44 5.49
CA CYS A 252 -2.05 -16.74 6.86
C CYS A 252 -0.90 -17.76 6.93
N ALA A 253 -1.02 -18.84 6.16
CA ALA A 253 0.03 -19.87 6.09
C ALA A 253 1.35 -19.29 5.55
N MET A 254 1.27 -18.46 4.50
CA MET A 254 2.43 -17.80 3.92
C MET A 254 3.07 -16.78 4.87
N ALA A 255 2.27 -16.02 5.65
CA ALA A 255 2.80 -15.09 6.64
C ALA A 255 3.66 -15.81 7.69
N LYS A 256 3.20 -16.96 8.18
CA LYS A 256 3.97 -17.83 9.12
C LYS A 256 5.25 -18.38 8.49
N ARG A 257 5.19 -18.77 7.22
CA ARG A 257 6.37 -19.24 6.47
C ARG A 257 7.39 -18.12 6.31
N LEU A 258 6.96 -16.92 5.87
CA LEU A 258 7.85 -15.76 5.72
C LEU A 258 8.54 -15.39 7.03
N ALA A 259 7.82 -15.42 8.14
CA ALA A 259 8.41 -15.18 9.46
C ALA A 259 9.48 -16.21 9.83
N ARG A 260 9.25 -17.50 9.55
CA ARG A 260 10.13 -18.61 9.97
C ARG A 260 11.26 -18.90 8.97
N GLU A 261 10.99 -18.77 7.68
CA GLU A 261 11.90 -19.15 6.61
C GLU A 261 12.73 -17.98 6.10
N GLU A 262 12.17 -16.74 6.07
CA GLU A 262 12.83 -15.53 5.56
C GLU A 262 13.10 -14.46 6.63
N CYS A 263 12.73 -14.72 7.90
CA CYS A 263 12.79 -13.75 9.01
C CYS A 263 12.01 -12.45 8.74
N LEU A 264 10.92 -12.54 7.99
CA LEU A 264 10.10 -11.39 7.58
C LEU A 264 8.73 -11.43 8.24
N LEU A 265 8.49 -10.52 9.19
CA LEU A 265 7.17 -10.28 9.79
C LEU A 265 6.42 -9.26 8.93
N VAL A 266 5.61 -9.76 7.99
CA VAL A 266 4.87 -8.93 7.04
C VAL A 266 3.37 -9.01 7.26
N GLY A 267 2.64 -7.98 6.80
CA GLY A 267 1.18 -7.96 6.82
C GLY A 267 0.56 -9.02 5.90
N LEU A 268 -0.70 -9.39 6.15
CA LEU A 268 -1.40 -10.43 5.36
C LEU A 268 -1.49 -10.11 3.87
N SER A 269 -1.58 -8.83 3.49
CA SER A 269 -1.59 -8.44 2.07
C SER A 269 -0.25 -8.68 1.38
N ALA A 270 0.87 -8.55 2.11
CA ALA A 270 2.20 -8.90 1.63
C ALA A 270 2.35 -10.42 1.50
N ALA A 271 1.89 -11.17 2.49
CA ALA A 271 1.90 -12.63 2.45
C ALA A 271 1.04 -13.19 1.30
N ALA A 272 -0.12 -12.58 1.03
CA ALA A 272 -0.95 -12.91 -0.13
C ALA A 272 -0.19 -12.69 -1.44
N ALA A 273 0.53 -11.58 -1.57
CA ALA A 273 1.33 -11.29 -2.75
C ALA A 273 2.45 -12.33 -2.96
N VAL A 274 3.11 -12.77 -1.88
CA VAL A 274 4.14 -13.81 -1.96
C VAL A 274 3.54 -15.18 -2.26
N ALA A 275 2.39 -15.53 -1.68
CA ALA A 275 1.70 -16.81 -1.98
C ALA A 275 1.39 -16.93 -3.47
N SER A 276 0.80 -15.89 -4.06
CA SER A 276 0.51 -15.84 -5.49
C SER A 276 1.79 -15.80 -6.35
N SER A 277 2.82 -15.11 -5.89
CA SER A 277 4.11 -15.09 -6.59
C SER A 277 4.80 -16.46 -6.59
N LEU A 278 4.63 -17.25 -5.51
CA LEU A 278 5.15 -18.61 -5.45
C LEU A 278 4.43 -19.55 -6.43
N GLU A 279 3.14 -19.36 -6.65
CA GLU A 279 2.38 -20.08 -7.69
C GLU A 279 2.98 -19.82 -9.07
N ILE A 280 3.17 -18.55 -9.42
CA ILE A 280 3.82 -18.14 -10.68
C ILE A 280 5.25 -18.69 -10.77
N ALA A 281 6.00 -18.64 -9.68
CA ALA A 281 7.37 -19.16 -9.63
C ALA A 281 7.46 -20.65 -9.96
N ARG A 282 6.49 -21.45 -9.49
CA ARG A 282 6.39 -22.89 -9.82
C ARG A 282 6.05 -23.11 -11.29
N GLU A 283 5.04 -22.39 -11.80
CA GLU A 283 4.65 -22.44 -13.22
C GLU A 283 5.85 -22.13 -14.13
N GLU A 284 6.63 -21.10 -13.81
CA GLU A 284 7.79 -20.71 -14.61
C GLU A 284 8.93 -21.75 -14.53
N ALA A 285 9.21 -22.28 -13.32
CA ALA A 285 10.23 -23.30 -13.12
C ALA A 285 9.86 -24.64 -13.83
N GLU A 286 8.60 -25.08 -13.72
CA GLU A 286 8.11 -26.29 -14.39
C GLU A 286 8.17 -26.16 -15.92
N ALA A 287 7.95 -24.94 -16.43
CA ALA A 287 8.07 -24.64 -17.86
C ALA A 287 9.54 -24.44 -18.33
N GLY A 288 10.52 -24.51 -17.41
CA GLY A 288 11.93 -24.29 -17.71
C GLY A 288 12.27 -22.86 -18.09
N ARG A 289 11.44 -21.88 -17.73
CA ARG A 289 11.63 -20.46 -18.05
C ARG A 289 12.35 -19.72 -16.92
N THR A 290 13.21 -18.77 -17.31
CA THR A 290 13.83 -17.85 -16.34
C THR A 290 12.86 -16.74 -16.00
N ALA A 291 12.61 -16.50 -14.69
CA ALA A 291 11.73 -15.47 -14.22
C ALA A 291 12.34 -14.61 -13.09
N VAL A 292 12.12 -13.30 -13.18
CA VAL A 292 12.37 -12.32 -12.11
C VAL A 292 11.03 -11.74 -11.71
N ILE A 293 10.52 -12.20 -10.56
CA ILE A 293 9.20 -11.86 -10.04
C ILE A 293 9.37 -10.83 -8.93
N VAL A 294 8.65 -9.72 -9.01
CA VAL A 294 8.63 -8.70 -7.95
C VAL A 294 7.23 -8.62 -7.34
N ALA A 295 7.13 -8.99 -6.06
CA ALA A 295 5.93 -8.83 -5.25
C ALA A 295 6.00 -7.54 -4.43
N VAL A 296 4.92 -6.77 -4.39
CA VAL A 296 4.82 -5.65 -3.45
C VAL A 296 4.50 -6.19 -2.06
N LEU A 297 5.30 -5.83 -1.07
CA LEU A 297 5.10 -6.12 0.34
C LEU A 297 4.66 -4.82 1.04
N PRO A 298 3.34 -4.56 1.16
CA PRO A 298 2.82 -3.23 1.47
C PRO A 298 3.18 -2.72 2.86
N ASP A 299 3.27 -3.60 3.85
CA ASP A 299 3.57 -3.26 5.25
C ASP A 299 4.17 -4.43 6.03
N ALA A 300 4.69 -4.14 7.21
CA ALA A 300 5.05 -5.14 8.21
C ALA A 300 3.85 -5.51 9.09
N ALA A 301 3.97 -6.59 9.88
CA ALA A 301 2.93 -7.08 10.77
C ALA A 301 2.85 -6.36 12.12
N ASP A 302 3.78 -5.46 12.42
CA ASP A 302 3.93 -4.77 13.71
C ASP A 302 2.66 -4.04 14.19
N LYS A 303 1.83 -3.58 13.25
CA LYS A 303 0.57 -2.89 13.51
C LYS A 303 -0.63 -3.83 13.72
N ASP A 304 -0.43 -5.15 13.61
CA ASP A 304 -1.48 -6.16 13.67
C ASP A 304 -1.03 -7.41 14.47
N LEU A 305 -0.05 -7.27 15.39
CA LEU A 305 0.47 -8.39 16.19
C LEU A 305 -0.56 -8.96 17.19
N SER A 306 -1.58 -8.16 17.56
CA SER A 306 -2.70 -8.63 18.37
C SER A 306 -3.71 -9.51 17.62
N GLU A 307 -3.53 -9.71 16.31
CA GLU A 307 -4.39 -10.59 15.53
C GLU A 307 -4.14 -12.07 15.86
N ARG A 308 -5.21 -12.86 15.92
CA ARG A 308 -5.15 -14.31 16.25
C ARG A 308 -4.19 -15.12 15.38
N LEU A 309 -3.88 -14.63 14.18
CA LEU A 309 -2.88 -15.22 13.31
C LEU A 309 -1.54 -15.47 14.01
N TRP A 310 -1.14 -14.56 14.89
CA TRP A 310 0.15 -14.56 15.58
C TRP A 310 0.10 -15.26 16.96
N GLU A 311 -1.06 -15.71 17.40
CA GLU A 311 -1.17 -16.49 18.64
C GLU A 311 -0.37 -17.79 18.47
N VAL A 312 0.46 -18.06 19.46
CA VAL A 312 1.21 -19.34 19.54
C VAL A 312 0.21 -20.42 19.94
N ALA A 313 0.07 -21.44 19.09
CA ALA A 313 -0.75 -22.61 19.40
C ALA A 313 -0.09 -23.45 20.48
#